data_042e1b71d9dd98d3177af1e7606156e4
#
_entry.id   042e1b71d9dd98d3177af1e7606156e4
#
_cell.length_a   1.000
_cell.length_b   1.000
_cell.length_c   1.000
_cell.angle_alpha   90.00
_cell.angle_beta   90.00
_cell.angle_gamma   90.00
#
_symmetry.space_group_name_H-M   'P 1'
#
loop_
_entity.id
_entity.type
_entity.pdbx_description
1 polymer ?
#
loop_
_entity_poly.entity_id
_entity_poly.type
_entity_poly.pdbx_seq_one_letter_code
_entity_poly.pdbx_strand_id
1 'polypeptide(L)'
;LSNKMKIEPIYHVTSGLTNKNMSTYINMALLMYGKEINDYIPSTYIDKYGFSNKRTALNIVHNPPTIEKLEEAKYRLKYEELFSFMFKINYLKRQKKNNNIGISRDIPKEKVQSFIKKLSFELTDDQQKAVNEIIDDMNSKNRMNRLLQGDVGSGKTIVSFIAMYANYLCGLQSALMAPTEI
;
A
#
# COMPACT_ATOMS: atom_id res chain seq x y z
N LEU A 1 4.71 30.21 40.52
CA LEU A 1 5.27 29.07 39.84
C LEU A 1 4.22 28.58 38.81
N SER A 2 4.33 28.99 37.54
CA SER A 2 3.43 28.52 36.48
C SER A 2 3.79 27.08 36.15
N ASN A 3 2.98 26.13 36.58
CA ASN A 3 3.02 24.74 36.14
C ASN A 3 2.60 24.68 34.67
N LYS A 4 3.49 25.03 33.75
CA LYS A 4 3.24 24.75 32.34
C LYS A 4 3.29 23.23 32.17
N MET A 5 2.16 22.62 31.85
CA MET A 5 2.13 21.21 31.41
C MET A 5 3.14 21.03 30.29
N LYS A 6 4.15 20.18 30.52
CA LYS A 6 5.17 19.84 29.54
C LYS A 6 4.76 18.56 28.84
N ILE A 7 4.75 18.57 27.52
CA ILE A 7 4.52 17.37 26.73
C ILE A 7 5.85 16.60 26.69
N GLU A 8 5.86 15.37 27.17
CA GLU A 8 7.06 14.52 27.19
C GLU A 8 6.82 13.21 26.44
N PRO A 9 7.81 12.72 25.69
CA PRO A 9 7.71 11.44 25.03
C PRO A 9 7.79 10.29 26.04
N ILE A 10 7.03 9.22 25.79
CA ILE A 10 7.11 7.97 26.55
C ILE A 10 7.77 6.92 25.65
N TYR A 11 8.88 6.36 26.12
CA TYR A 11 9.62 5.34 25.38
C TYR A 11 9.39 3.95 25.99
N HIS A 12 9.31 2.94 25.11
CA HIS A 12 9.40 1.55 25.55
C HIS A 12 10.84 1.24 25.98
N VAL A 13 11.05 1.12 27.26
CA VAL A 13 12.37 0.87 27.84
C VAL A 13 12.47 -0.54 28.41
N THR A 14 13.68 -1.12 28.38
CA THR A 14 13.99 -2.41 28.98
C THR A 14 14.58 -2.21 30.37
N SER A 15 14.72 -3.31 31.13
CA SER A 15 15.32 -3.28 32.47
C SER A 15 16.70 -2.58 32.44
N GLY A 16 16.92 -1.68 33.37
CA GLY A 16 18.16 -0.87 33.50
C GLY A 16 18.15 0.46 32.73
N LEU A 17 17.14 0.73 31.89
CA LEU A 17 16.96 2.01 31.20
C LEU A 17 15.74 2.76 31.76
N THR A 18 15.86 4.08 31.87
CA THR A 18 14.74 4.95 32.23
C THR A 18 14.30 5.80 31.03
N ASN A 19 13.07 6.29 31.09
CA ASN A 19 12.56 7.22 30.04
C ASN A 19 13.47 8.47 29.95
N LYS A 20 13.98 8.95 31.04
CA LYS A 20 14.91 10.09 31.09
C LYS A 20 16.23 9.77 30.37
N ASN A 21 16.80 8.58 30.58
CA ASN A 21 18.01 8.15 29.88
C ASN A 21 17.81 8.08 28.38
N MET A 22 16.69 7.49 27.94
CA MET A 22 16.35 7.42 26.53
C MET A 22 16.19 8.81 25.90
N SER A 23 15.47 9.71 26.56
CA SER A 23 15.35 11.10 26.11
C SER A 23 16.72 11.79 25.98
N THR A 24 17.60 11.59 26.95
CA THR A 24 18.96 12.15 26.93
C THR A 24 19.76 11.61 25.74
N TYR A 25 19.75 10.29 25.51
CA TYR A 25 20.50 9.66 24.41
C TYR A 25 19.97 10.08 23.05
N ILE A 26 18.65 10.17 22.89
CA ILE A 26 18.04 10.62 21.62
C ILE A 26 18.41 12.08 21.34
N ASN A 27 18.35 12.95 22.35
CA ASN A 27 18.73 14.35 22.19
C ASN A 27 20.21 14.52 21.84
N MET A 28 21.11 13.74 22.46
CA MET A 28 22.51 13.72 22.10
C MET A 28 22.72 13.24 20.66
N ALA A 29 22.05 12.17 20.24
CA ALA A 29 22.14 11.65 18.88
C ALA A 29 21.65 12.68 17.84
N LEU A 30 20.52 13.35 18.11
CA LEU A 30 20.00 14.41 17.23
C LEU A 30 20.93 15.63 17.16
N LEU A 31 21.61 15.95 18.26
CA LEU A 31 22.59 17.03 18.30
C LEU A 31 23.82 16.68 17.47
N MET A 32 24.38 15.48 17.65
CA MET A 32 25.63 15.04 17.03
C MET A 32 25.44 14.70 15.54
N TYR A 33 24.40 13.95 15.23
CA TYR A 33 24.19 13.36 13.89
C TYR A 33 22.99 13.94 13.14
N GLY A 34 22.24 14.85 13.73
CA GLY A 34 21.06 15.41 13.10
C GLY A 34 21.32 16.10 11.74
N LYS A 35 22.56 16.56 11.47
CA LYS A 35 22.95 17.15 10.20
C LYS A 35 23.07 16.11 9.08
N GLU A 36 23.27 14.85 9.43
CA GLU A 36 23.39 13.73 8.47
C GLU A 36 22.04 13.14 8.07
N ILE A 37 20.97 13.58 8.75
CA ILE A 37 19.61 13.12 8.44
C ILE A 37 19.17 13.73 7.11
N ASN A 38 19.13 12.90 6.08
CA ASN A 38 18.67 13.28 4.75
C ASN A 38 17.14 13.19 4.66
N ASP A 39 16.56 14.09 3.89
CA ASP A 39 15.15 14.03 3.55
C ASP A 39 14.96 13.22 2.26
N TYR A 40 14.07 12.23 2.30
CA TYR A 40 13.78 11.39 1.14
C TYR A 40 12.57 11.86 0.35
N ILE A 41 11.78 12.77 0.92
CA ILE A 41 10.64 13.37 0.23
C ILE A 41 11.19 14.47 -0.68
N PRO A 42 10.86 14.47 -1.98
CA PRO A 42 11.25 15.54 -2.88
C PRO A 42 10.77 16.90 -2.39
N SER A 43 11.60 17.95 -2.55
CA SER A 43 11.31 19.31 -2.09
C SER A 43 9.96 19.83 -2.59
N THR A 44 9.58 19.48 -3.84
CA THR A 44 8.29 19.85 -4.43
C THR A 44 7.07 19.39 -3.60
N TYR A 45 7.18 18.23 -2.92
CA TYR A 45 6.11 17.74 -2.02
C TYR A 45 6.21 18.38 -0.63
N ILE A 46 7.43 18.62 -0.14
CA ILE A 46 7.66 19.34 1.12
C ILE A 46 7.00 20.72 1.04
N ASP A 47 7.27 21.47 -0.03
CA ASP A 47 6.71 22.79 -0.25
C ASP A 47 5.19 22.76 -0.45
N LYS A 48 4.71 21.82 -1.28
CA LYS A 48 3.27 21.65 -1.57
C LYS A 48 2.43 21.44 -0.31
N TYR A 49 2.92 20.64 0.64
CA TYR A 49 2.17 20.28 1.85
C TYR A 49 2.61 21.07 3.09
N GLY A 50 3.53 22.00 2.95
CA GLY A 50 4.04 22.81 4.05
C GLY A 50 4.77 21.98 5.12
N PHE A 51 5.43 20.90 4.74
CA PHE A 51 6.13 20.04 5.69
C PHE A 51 7.42 20.69 6.19
N SER A 52 7.73 20.46 7.46
CA SER A 52 9.08 20.71 7.94
C SER A 52 10.04 19.64 7.38
N ASN A 53 11.35 19.96 7.35
CA ASN A 53 12.34 18.93 7.00
C ASN A 53 12.37 17.79 8.05
N LYS A 54 12.90 16.64 7.64
CA LYS A 54 12.93 15.42 8.48
C LYS A 54 13.60 15.62 9.82
N ARG A 55 14.74 16.31 9.84
CA ARG A 55 15.47 16.62 11.10
C ARG A 55 14.60 17.41 12.06
N THR A 56 13.94 18.45 11.59
CA THR A 56 13.02 19.27 12.38
C THR A 56 11.85 18.46 12.90
N ALA A 57 11.22 17.64 12.06
CA ALA A 57 10.11 16.77 12.46
C ALA A 57 10.53 15.78 13.55
N LEU A 58 11.68 15.12 13.40
CA LEU A 58 12.21 14.22 14.42
C LEU A 58 12.50 14.94 15.74
N ASN A 59 13.09 16.14 15.67
CA ASN A 59 13.35 16.92 16.87
C ASN A 59 12.03 17.30 17.58
N ILE A 60 11.01 17.71 16.85
CA ILE A 60 9.70 18.08 17.40
C ILE A 60 9.00 16.87 18.04
N VAL A 61 9.06 15.70 17.43
CA VAL A 61 8.43 14.48 18.01
C VAL A 61 9.06 14.11 19.34
N HIS A 62 10.36 14.33 19.51
CA HIS A 62 11.06 14.05 20.78
C HIS A 62 11.04 15.21 21.76
N ASN A 63 10.88 16.44 21.31
CA ASN A 63 10.84 17.66 22.10
C ASN A 63 9.74 18.61 21.62
N PRO A 64 8.45 18.24 21.79
CA PRO A 64 7.35 19.01 21.22
C PRO A 64 7.19 20.36 21.95
N PRO A 65 7.23 21.49 21.22
CA PRO A 65 6.97 22.81 21.82
C PRO A 65 5.48 23.02 22.11
N THR A 66 4.61 22.49 21.24
CA THR A 66 3.15 22.52 21.38
C THR A 66 2.52 21.24 20.80
N ILE A 67 1.25 20.98 21.14
CA ILE A 67 0.50 19.82 20.60
C ILE A 67 0.33 19.95 19.08
N GLU A 68 0.03 21.15 18.60
CA GLU A 68 -0.16 21.40 17.15
C GLU A 68 1.12 21.06 16.36
N LYS A 69 2.28 21.51 16.85
CA LYS A 69 3.57 21.19 16.20
C LYS A 69 3.90 19.70 16.27
N LEU A 70 3.52 19.03 17.34
CA LEU A 70 3.67 17.59 17.45
C LEU A 70 2.82 16.85 16.39
N GLU A 71 1.57 17.25 16.20
CA GLU A 71 0.69 16.62 15.21
C GLU A 71 1.16 16.90 13.78
N GLU A 72 1.62 18.12 13.46
CA GLU A 72 2.25 18.43 12.18
C GLU A 72 3.47 17.52 11.91
N ALA A 73 4.35 17.35 12.88
CA ALA A 73 5.53 16.50 12.75
C ALA A 73 5.17 15.01 12.58
N LYS A 74 4.20 14.51 13.36
CA LYS A 74 3.69 13.14 13.21
C LYS A 74 3.07 12.92 11.83
N TYR A 75 2.27 13.88 11.35
CA TYR A 75 1.64 13.79 10.03
C TYR A 75 2.70 13.71 8.92
N ARG A 76 3.73 14.53 9.00
CA ARG A 76 4.87 14.50 8.07
C ARG A 76 5.58 13.14 8.08
N LEU A 77 5.85 12.56 9.25
CA LEU A 77 6.53 11.26 9.36
C LEU A 77 5.65 10.11 8.84
N LYS A 78 4.35 10.12 9.12
CA LYS A 78 3.39 9.16 8.54
C LYS A 78 3.35 9.26 7.01
N TYR A 79 3.36 10.50 6.47
CA TYR A 79 3.40 10.71 5.03
C TYR A 79 4.69 10.12 4.42
N GLU A 80 5.85 10.32 5.05
CA GLU A 80 7.12 9.76 4.57
C GLU A 80 7.10 8.23 4.54
N GLU A 81 6.58 7.60 5.58
CA GLU A 81 6.46 6.14 5.65
C GLU A 81 5.60 5.60 4.50
N LEU A 82 4.41 6.18 4.30
CA LEU A 82 3.50 5.80 3.22
C LEU A 82 4.11 6.10 1.84
N PHE A 83 4.74 7.27 1.67
CA PHE A 83 5.42 7.63 0.43
C PHE A 83 6.51 6.61 0.07
N SER A 84 7.36 6.25 1.04
CA SER A 84 8.43 5.27 0.85
C SER A 84 7.88 3.89 0.49
N PHE A 85 6.81 3.46 1.14
CA PHE A 85 6.12 2.21 0.85
C PHE A 85 5.54 2.20 -0.57
N MET A 86 4.79 3.23 -0.93
CA MET A 86 4.18 3.36 -2.27
C MET A 86 5.24 3.48 -3.37
N PHE A 87 6.34 4.19 -3.09
CA PHE A 87 7.45 4.29 -4.02
C PHE A 87 8.08 2.91 -4.29
N LYS A 88 8.37 2.13 -3.25
CA LYS A 88 8.90 0.76 -3.37
C LYS A 88 7.97 -0.13 -4.18
N ILE A 89 6.66 -0.11 -3.90
CA ILE A 89 5.69 -0.91 -4.65
C ILE A 89 5.67 -0.50 -6.14
N ASN A 90 5.61 0.80 -6.44
CA ASN A 90 5.59 1.27 -7.82
C ASN A 90 6.90 0.96 -8.56
N TYR A 91 8.03 1.06 -7.88
CA TYR A 91 9.33 0.68 -8.42
C TYR A 91 9.38 -0.82 -8.80
N LEU A 92 8.95 -1.70 -7.88
CA LEU A 92 8.87 -3.13 -8.13
C LEU A 92 7.88 -3.48 -9.25
N LYS A 93 6.73 -2.80 -9.31
CA LYS A 93 5.78 -2.97 -10.41
C LYS A 93 6.40 -2.61 -11.77
N ARG A 94 7.13 -1.49 -11.84
CA ARG A 94 7.82 -1.08 -13.08
C ARG A 94 8.90 -2.07 -13.50
N GLN A 95 9.72 -2.56 -12.57
CA GLN A 95 10.72 -3.59 -12.88
C GLN A 95 10.07 -4.88 -13.39
N LYS A 96 8.99 -5.34 -12.74
CA LYS A 96 8.26 -6.53 -13.19
C LYS A 96 7.63 -6.35 -14.58
N LYS A 97 7.13 -5.16 -14.90
CA LYS A 97 6.52 -4.89 -16.21
C LYS A 97 7.51 -5.03 -17.35
N ASN A 98 8.77 -4.67 -17.17
CA ASN A 98 9.81 -4.79 -18.17
C ASN A 98 10.27 -6.25 -18.41
N ASN A 99 10.06 -7.16 -17.45
CA ASN A 99 10.46 -8.57 -17.50
C ASN A 99 9.28 -9.54 -17.59
N ASN A 100 8.03 -9.05 -17.67
CA ASN A 100 6.83 -9.86 -17.59
C ASN A 100 6.30 -10.21 -19.01
N ILE A 101 7.02 -11.05 -19.71
CA ILE A 101 6.49 -11.66 -20.93
C ILE A 101 5.49 -12.74 -20.49
N GLY A 102 4.22 -12.48 -20.75
CA GLY A 102 3.12 -13.43 -20.60
C GLY A 102 2.83 -14.14 -21.93
N ILE A 103 2.00 -15.15 -21.85
CA ILE A 103 1.42 -15.77 -23.06
C ILE A 103 0.09 -15.07 -23.31
N SER A 104 -0.02 -14.36 -24.43
CA SER A 104 -1.30 -13.80 -24.88
C SER A 104 -2.26 -14.95 -25.18
N ARG A 105 -3.49 -14.83 -24.69
CA ARG A 105 -4.58 -15.77 -24.95
C ARG A 105 -5.58 -15.13 -25.90
N ASP A 106 -6.11 -15.91 -26.79
CA ASP A 106 -7.21 -15.45 -27.65
C ASP A 106 -8.54 -15.94 -27.05
N ILE A 107 -8.98 -15.26 -26.00
CA ILE A 107 -10.20 -15.63 -25.29
C ILE A 107 -11.41 -15.18 -26.08
N PRO A 108 -12.29 -16.11 -26.47
CA PRO A 108 -13.53 -15.78 -27.22
C PRO A 108 -14.54 -15.11 -26.26
N LYS A 109 -14.55 -13.77 -26.25
CA LYS A 109 -15.42 -12.95 -25.38
C LYS A 109 -16.89 -13.35 -25.46
N GLU A 110 -17.38 -13.71 -26.65
CA GLU A 110 -18.76 -14.13 -26.85
C GLU A 110 -19.11 -15.41 -26.07
N LYS A 111 -18.20 -16.38 -26.01
CA LYS A 111 -18.41 -17.63 -25.26
C LYS A 111 -18.42 -17.34 -23.75
N VAL A 112 -17.58 -16.43 -23.27
CA VAL A 112 -17.58 -16.00 -21.86
C VAL A 112 -18.89 -15.29 -21.52
N GLN A 113 -19.36 -14.39 -22.37
CA GLN A 113 -20.67 -13.73 -22.17
C GLN A 113 -21.85 -14.71 -22.24
N SER A 114 -21.80 -15.71 -23.12
CA SER A 114 -22.80 -16.77 -23.16
C SER A 114 -22.80 -17.63 -21.89
N PHE A 115 -21.65 -17.86 -21.28
CA PHE A 115 -21.55 -18.53 -19.99
C PHE A 115 -22.15 -17.67 -18.86
N ILE A 116 -21.81 -16.37 -18.82
CA ILE A 116 -22.37 -15.44 -17.83
C ILE A 116 -23.89 -15.40 -17.88
N LYS A 117 -24.48 -15.37 -19.07
CA LYS A 117 -25.93 -15.38 -19.26
C LYS A 117 -26.61 -16.67 -18.78
N LYS A 118 -25.87 -17.77 -18.57
CA LYS A 118 -26.40 -19.04 -18.04
C LYS A 118 -26.36 -19.12 -16.51
N LEU A 119 -25.75 -18.15 -15.85
CA LEU A 119 -25.79 -18.08 -14.39
C LEU A 119 -27.22 -17.85 -13.89
N SER A 120 -27.54 -18.35 -12.73
CA SER A 120 -28.86 -18.19 -12.09
C SER A 120 -29.10 -16.79 -11.53
N PHE A 121 -28.16 -15.88 -11.69
CA PHE A 121 -28.18 -14.49 -11.23
C PHE A 121 -27.42 -13.59 -12.21
N GLU A 122 -27.71 -12.30 -12.15
CA GLU A 122 -27.01 -11.30 -12.94
C GLU A 122 -25.77 -10.79 -12.21
N LEU A 123 -24.69 -10.54 -12.95
CA LEU A 123 -23.51 -9.87 -12.39
C LEU A 123 -23.82 -8.39 -12.19
N THR A 124 -23.28 -7.82 -11.10
CA THR A 124 -23.28 -6.37 -10.92
C THR A 124 -22.37 -5.68 -11.96
N ASP A 125 -22.58 -4.38 -12.17
CA ASP A 125 -21.75 -3.60 -13.10
C ASP A 125 -20.26 -3.67 -12.75
N ASP A 126 -19.93 -3.63 -11.46
CA ASP A 126 -18.53 -3.74 -10.99
C ASP A 126 -17.95 -5.13 -11.23
N GLN A 127 -18.74 -6.20 -11.06
CA GLN A 127 -18.31 -7.56 -11.37
C GLN A 127 -18.10 -7.73 -12.86
N GLN A 128 -19.03 -7.23 -13.70
CA GLN A 128 -18.90 -7.27 -15.17
C GLN A 128 -17.67 -6.49 -15.65
N LYS A 129 -17.42 -5.32 -15.06
CA LYS A 129 -16.22 -4.52 -15.34
C LYS A 129 -14.95 -5.27 -14.96
N ALA A 130 -14.90 -5.86 -13.75
CA ALA A 130 -13.76 -6.65 -13.31
C ALA A 130 -13.47 -7.85 -14.23
N VAL A 131 -14.51 -8.57 -14.67
CA VAL A 131 -14.38 -9.68 -15.62
C VAL A 131 -13.80 -9.20 -16.95
N ASN A 132 -14.30 -8.10 -17.50
CA ASN A 132 -13.80 -7.55 -18.76
C ASN A 132 -12.32 -7.15 -18.66
N GLU A 133 -11.95 -6.47 -17.59
CA GLU A 133 -10.56 -6.09 -17.35
C GLU A 133 -9.62 -7.30 -17.17
N ILE A 134 -10.09 -8.37 -16.52
CA ILE A 134 -9.32 -9.62 -16.37
C ILE A 134 -9.12 -10.28 -17.74
N ILE A 135 -10.15 -10.35 -18.56
CA ILE A 135 -10.06 -10.93 -19.91
C ILE A 135 -9.10 -10.13 -20.79
N ASP A 136 -9.14 -8.80 -20.71
CA ASP A 136 -8.23 -7.93 -21.46
C ASP A 136 -6.78 -8.12 -21.00
N ASP A 137 -6.54 -8.23 -19.69
CA ASP A 137 -5.22 -8.56 -19.16
C ASP A 137 -4.73 -9.94 -19.64
N MET A 138 -5.59 -10.95 -19.63
CA MET A 138 -5.27 -12.31 -20.10
C MET A 138 -4.99 -12.38 -21.59
N ASN A 139 -5.61 -11.52 -22.40
CA ASN A 139 -5.35 -11.38 -23.83
C ASN A 139 -4.10 -10.56 -24.14
N SER A 140 -3.55 -9.87 -23.14
CA SER A 140 -2.34 -9.08 -23.31
C SER A 140 -1.08 -9.96 -23.39
N LYS A 141 0.02 -9.39 -23.91
CA LYS A 141 1.33 -10.04 -23.91
C LYS A 141 2.02 -9.97 -22.52
N ASN A 142 1.39 -9.33 -21.55
CA ASN A 142 1.93 -9.21 -20.20
C ASN A 142 1.32 -10.25 -19.28
N ARG A 143 2.11 -10.77 -18.34
CA ARG A 143 1.59 -11.67 -17.30
C ARG A 143 0.64 -10.88 -16.39
N MET A 144 -0.62 -11.32 -16.28
CA MET A 144 -1.59 -10.72 -15.39
C MET A 144 -1.16 -10.87 -13.91
N ASN A 145 -1.25 -9.79 -13.17
CA ASN A 145 -1.09 -9.76 -11.71
C ASN A 145 -2.06 -8.71 -11.16
N ARG A 146 -3.29 -9.14 -10.88
CA ARG A 146 -4.40 -8.27 -10.49
C ARG A 146 -4.90 -8.61 -9.11
N LEU A 147 -5.10 -7.60 -8.27
CA LEU A 147 -5.80 -7.71 -6.99
C LEU A 147 -7.28 -7.37 -7.22
N LEU A 148 -8.16 -8.34 -6.93
CA LEU A 148 -9.60 -8.11 -6.87
C LEU A 148 -9.99 -7.83 -5.42
N GLN A 149 -10.46 -6.62 -5.15
CA GLN A 149 -10.86 -6.17 -3.82
C GLN A 149 -12.38 -5.96 -3.77
N GLY A 150 -12.97 -6.29 -2.65
CA GLY A 150 -14.39 -6.11 -2.37
C GLY A 150 -14.75 -6.69 -1.01
N ASP A 151 -15.92 -6.35 -0.50
CA ASP A 151 -16.41 -6.81 0.81
C ASP A 151 -16.68 -8.32 0.83
N VAL A 152 -16.87 -8.88 2.03
CA VAL A 152 -17.32 -10.26 2.20
C VAL A 152 -18.70 -10.41 1.56
N GLY A 153 -18.87 -11.46 0.73
CA GLY A 153 -20.13 -11.66 0.00
C GLY A 153 -20.28 -10.85 -1.31
N SER A 154 -19.30 -10.01 -1.70
CA SER A 154 -19.36 -9.23 -2.95
C SER A 154 -19.22 -10.06 -4.23
N GLY A 155 -19.14 -11.38 -4.14
CA GLY A 155 -19.06 -12.28 -5.30
C GLY A 155 -17.69 -12.36 -5.97
N LYS A 156 -16.59 -12.08 -5.26
CA LYS A 156 -15.22 -12.22 -5.82
C LYS A 156 -14.93 -13.62 -6.38
N THR A 157 -15.52 -14.64 -5.77
CA THR A 157 -15.35 -16.04 -6.17
C THR A 157 -15.93 -16.29 -7.57
N ILE A 158 -17.11 -15.74 -7.90
CA ILE A 158 -17.68 -15.93 -9.26
C ILE A 158 -16.83 -15.27 -10.34
N VAL A 159 -16.25 -14.08 -10.06
CA VAL A 159 -15.30 -13.43 -10.97
C VAL A 159 -14.09 -14.32 -11.23
N SER A 160 -13.57 -14.98 -10.20
CA SER A 160 -12.46 -15.93 -10.33
C SER A 160 -12.86 -17.15 -11.15
N PHE A 161 -14.04 -17.72 -10.96
CA PHE A 161 -14.53 -18.85 -11.75
C PHE A 161 -14.72 -18.47 -13.23
N ILE A 162 -15.23 -17.29 -13.53
CA ILE A 162 -15.35 -16.80 -14.90
C ILE A 162 -13.96 -16.67 -15.55
N ALA A 163 -12.96 -16.17 -14.82
CA ALA A 163 -11.59 -16.09 -15.30
C ALA A 163 -10.99 -17.49 -15.58
N MET A 164 -11.25 -18.48 -14.70
CA MET A 164 -10.84 -19.87 -14.89
C MET A 164 -11.52 -20.50 -16.12
N TYR A 165 -12.82 -20.23 -16.31
CA TYR A 165 -13.55 -20.68 -17.48
C TYR A 165 -12.98 -20.05 -18.76
N ALA A 166 -12.69 -18.76 -18.76
CA ALA A 166 -12.04 -18.08 -19.88
C ALA A 166 -10.69 -18.74 -20.24
N ASN A 167 -9.91 -19.13 -19.24
CA ASN A 167 -8.64 -19.84 -19.43
C ASN A 167 -8.86 -21.26 -20.01
N TYR A 168 -9.89 -21.96 -19.54
CA TYR A 168 -10.29 -23.28 -20.05
C TYR A 168 -10.67 -23.23 -21.54
N LEU A 169 -11.35 -22.17 -21.99
CA LEU A 169 -11.69 -21.98 -23.41
C LEU A 169 -10.47 -21.90 -24.33
N CYS A 170 -9.30 -21.58 -23.78
CA CYS A 170 -8.02 -21.58 -24.48
C CYS A 170 -7.26 -22.92 -24.35
N GLY A 171 -7.89 -23.98 -23.79
CA GLY A 171 -7.27 -25.28 -23.59
C GLY A 171 -6.25 -25.31 -22.45
N LEU A 172 -6.29 -24.34 -21.51
CA LEU A 172 -5.34 -24.22 -20.43
C LEU A 172 -5.98 -24.60 -19.10
N GLN A 173 -5.14 -25.09 -18.18
CA GLN A 173 -5.54 -25.43 -16.82
C GLN A 173 -5.48 -24.22 -15.88
N SER A 174 -6.31 -24.23 -14.85
CA SER A 174 -6.31 -23.21 -13.79
C SER A 174 -6.21 -23.89 -12.43
N ALA A 175 -5.58 -23.22 -11.48
CA ALA A 175 -5.52 -23.63 -10.08
C ALA A 175 -6.06 -22.49 -9.21
N LEU A 176 -6.93 -22.83 -8.26
CA LEU A 176 -7.45 -21.91 -7.26
C LEU A 176 -6.95 -22.36 -5.88
N MET A 177 -6.33 -21.43 -5.15
CA MET A 177 -5.92 -21.64 -3.77
C MET A 177 -6.81 -20.81 -2.85
N ALA A 178 -7.47 -21.45 -1.90
CA ALA A 178 -8.30 -20.79 -0.90
C ALA A 178 -7.83 -21.19 0.51
N PRO A 179 -7.93 -20.30 1.50
CA PRO A 179 -7.53 -20.61 2.88
C PRO A 179 -8.52 -21.53 3.60
N THR A 180 -9.74 -21.63 3.10
CA THR A 180 -10.85 -22.45 3.63
C THR A 180 -11.57 -23.15 2.50
N GLU A 181 -12.44 -24.10 2.81
CA GLU A 181 -13.38 -24.68 1.84
C GLU A 181 -14.27 -23.58 1.24
N ILE A 182 -14.53 -23.69 -0.06
CA ILE A 182 -15.35 -22.73 -0.82
C ILE A 182 -16.79 -23.24 -0.86
#